data_f31f59844992296c69f33eaaceda93e7
#
_entry.id   f31f59844992296c69f33eaaceda93e7
#
_cell.length_a   1.000
_cell.length_b   1.000
_cell.length_c   1.000
_cell.angle_alpha   90.00
_cell.angle_beta   90.00
_cell.angle_gamma   90.00
#
_symmetry.space_group_name_H-M   'P 1'
#
loop_
_entity.id
_entity.type
_entity.pdbx_description
1 polymer ?
#
loop_
_entity_poly.entity_id
_entity_poly.type
_entity_poly.pdbx_seq_one_letter_code
_entity_poly.pdbx_strand_id
1 'polypeptide(L)'
;LGAKRAVIALKKHYEGAVAALSAAVKGTKVELYLSDSFYPAGDEQNLVFSITGKTVPTGGIPLDVGCVVSNVSTVLNIAHAMEGTPVTDKLVTVGGAVARPVTVSASIGTPLSKLLDAAGGAIGDCTFIVGGPLMGKLTDDLSQSVTKTTGGLLAIPRNHPIVAKKTTSPRDAVIARAACSQCSMCTQLCPRNAMGLNVQPHKAMRALASGNDTLIGDVNGIFSCCDCGLCTFFACNFGLKPNQAMQRAKAKLQSQGVKPVKEVKFEPDGGFANKRLPTNRLLYRLD
;
A
#
# COMPACT_ATOMS: atom_id res chain seq x y z
N LEU A 1 23.05 8.23 -12.45
CA LEU A 1 22.11 9.17 -11.80
C LEU A 1 22.82 10.18 -10.88
N GLY A 2 24.13 10.06 -10.64
CA GLY A 2 24.89 10.97 -9.81
C GLY A 2 24.54 10.96 -8.32
N ALA A 3 23.87 9.90 -7.84
CA ALA A 3 23.54 9.75 -6.43
C ALA A 3 24.81 9.57 -5.57
N LYS A 4 24.88 10.29 -4.45
CA LYS A 4 26.00 10.16 -3.50
C LYS A 4 25.97 8.84 -2.73
N ARG A 5 24.78 8.28 -2.55
CA ARG A 5 24.51 7.05 -1.81
C ARG A 5 23.46 6.23 -2.56
N ALA A 6 23.66 4.93 -2.68
CA ALA A 6 22.72 4.00 -3.28
C ALA A 6 22.42 2.88 -2.28
N VAL A 7 21.14 2.62 -2.03
CA VAL A 7 20.70 1.63 -1.05
C VAL A 7 19.66 0.70 -1.68
N ILE A 8 19.88 -0.60 -1.59
CA ILE A 8 18.87 -1.61 -1.94
C ILE A 8 18.18 -2.04 -0.64
N ALA A 9 16.90 -1.78 -0.53
CA ALA A 9 16.09 -2.14 0.64
C ALA A 9 15.33 -3.43 0.36
N LEU A 10 15.47 -4.41 1.25
CA LEU A 10 14.74 -5.67 1.18
C LEU A 10 14.45 -6.21 2.58
N LYS A 11 13.48 -7.13 2.68
CA LYS A 11 13.17 -7.77 3.95
C LYS A 11 14.17 -8.88 4.25
N LYS A 12 14.69 -8.92 5.48
CA LYS A 12 15.73 -9.86 5.90
C LYS A 12 15.34 -11.35 5.77
N HIS A 13 14.05 -11.68 5.77
CA HIS A 13 13.58 -13.07 5.65
C HIS A 13 13.62 -13.63 4.20
N TYR A 14 13.93 -12.81 3.20
CA TYR A 14 14.17 -13.30 1.84
C TYR A 14 15.64 -13.75 1.68
N GLU A 15 16.02 -14.79 2.41
CA GLU A 15 17.42 -15.24 2.55
C GLU A 15 18.15 -15.43 1.23
N GLY A 16 17.51 -16.06 0.24
CA GLY A 16 18.09 -16.22 -1.09
C GLY A 16 18.38 -14.90 -1.82
N ALA A 17 17.46 -13.94 -1.73
CA ALA A 17 17.66 -12.62 -2.32
C ALA A 17 18.73 -11.82 -1.54
N VAL A 18 18.75 -11.94 -0.21
CA VAL A 18 19.78 -11.32 0.63
C VAL A 18 21.16 -11.85 0.25
N ALA A 19 21.32 -13.17 0.15
CA ALA A 19 22.60 -13.79 -0.23
C ALA A 19 23.06 -13.34 -1.63
N ALA A 20 22.18 -13.40 -2.62
CA ALA A 20 22.47 -13.00 -4.00
C ALA A 20 22.88 -11.52 -4.10
N LEU A 21 22.10 -10.63 -3.46
CA LEU A 21 22.40 -9.19 -3.48
C LEU A 21 23.65 -8.86 -2.67
N SER A 22 23.90 -9.53 -1.53
CA SER A 22 25.12 -9.34 -0.75
C SER A 22 26.39 -9.69 -1.57
N ALA A 23 26.32 -10.76 -2.39
CA ALA A 23 27.40 -11.11 -3.29
C ALA A 23 27.55 -10.07 -4.42
N ALA A 24 26.44 -9.63 -5.02
CA ALA A 24 26.44 -8.69 -6.14
C ALA A 24 26.95 -7.28 -5.77
N VAL A 25 26.66 -6.80 -4.55
CA VAL A 25 27.10 -5.46 -4.12
C VAL A 25 28.50 -5.43 -3.55
N LYS A 26 29.16 -6.60 -3.33
CA LYS A 26 30.49 -6.69 -2.76
C LYS A 26 31.50 -5.92 -3.62
N GLY A 27 32.24 -5.00 -3.00
CA GLY A 27 33.22 -4.14 -3.69
C GLY A 27 32.60 -2.95 -4.43
N THR A 28 31.30 -2.75 -4.37
CA THR A 28 30.59 -1.57 -4.92
C THR A 28 30.31 -0.53 -3.82
N LYS A 29 29.78 0.64 -4.21
CA LYS A 29 29.30 1.68 -3.28
C LYS A 29 27.82 1.50 -2.91
N VAL A 30 27.19 0.39 -3.30
CA VAL A 30 25.79 0.11 -3.01
C VAL A 30 25.66 -0.56 -1.65
N GLU A 31 24.80 -0.03 -0.80
CA GLU A 31 24.51 -0.56 0.53
C GLU A 31 23.25 -1.44 0.51
N LEU A 32 23.18 -2.43 1.42
CA LEU A 32 21.96 -3.16 1.68
C LEU A 32 21.30 -2.66 2.97
N TYR A 33 20.00 -2.35 2.91
CA TYR A 33 19.18 -2.10 4.07
C TYR A 33 18.23 -3.29 4.30
N LEU A 34 18.52 -4.08 5.32
CA LEU A 34 17.71 -5.26 5.67
C LEU A 34 16.62 -4.86 6.67
N SER A 35 15.39 -4.74 6.21
CA SER A 35 14.26 -4.41 7.05
C SER A 35 13.65 -5.63 7.71
N ASP A 36 13.01 -5.42 8.86
CA ASP A 36 12.09 -6.40 9.44
C ASP A 36 10.86 -6.61 8.54
N SER A 37 10.19 -7.75 8.73
CA SER A 37 8.95 -8.04 8.01
C SER A 37 7.77 -7.34 8.67
N PHE A 38 7.46 -6.13 8.21
CA PHE A 38 6.29 -5.37 8.61
C PHE A 38 5.56 -4.77 7.39
N TYR A 39 4.34 -4.29 7.59
CA TYR A 39 3.57 -3.65 6.54
C TYR A 39 3.25 -2.19 6.95
N PRO A 40 3.38 -1.21 6.06
CA PRO A 40 3.83 -1.27 4.65
C PRO A 40 5.34 -0.94 4.49
N ALA A 41 6.23 -1.88 4.78
CA ALA A 41 7.69 -1.65 4.73
C ALA A 41 8.19 -1.15 3.36
N GLY A 42 7.52 -1.57 2.26
CA GLY A 42 7.88 -1.18 0.90
C GLY A 42 7.29 0.16 0.44
N ASP A 43 6.52 0.85 1.28
CA ASP A 43 6.04 2.19 0.95
C ASP A 43 7.21 3.18 0.89
N GLU A 44 7.24 4.00 -0.17
CA GLU A 44 8.39 4.88 -0.45
C GLU A 44 8.75 5.83 0.71
N GLN A 45 7.74 6.43 1.36
CA GLN A 45 8.01 7.34 2.47
C GLN A 45 8.44 6.59 3.73
N ASN A 46 7.94 5.37 3.95
CA ASN A 46 8.43 4.50 5.01
C ASN A 46 9.90 4.12 4.81
N LEU A 47 10.31 3.83 3.56
CA LEU A 47 11.70 3.55 3.23
C LEU A 47 12.58 4.77 3.47
N VAL A 48 12.17 5.95 2.98
CA VAL A 48 12.91 7.20 3.21
C VAL A 48 13.09 7.44 4.69
N PHE A 49 12.02 7.37 5.48
CA PHE A 49 12.09 7.56 6.93
C PHE A 49 12.99 6.53 7.62
N SER A 50 12.83 5.24 7.27
CA SER A 50 13.60 4.16 7.91
C SER A 50 15.10 4.23 7.62
N ILE A 51 15.50 4.73 6.45
CA ILE A 51 16.90 4.75 6.01
C ILE A 51 17.58 6.09 6.35
N THR A 52 16.83 7.19 6.36
CA THR A 52 17.41 8.54 6.48
C THR A 52 16.94 9.31 7.72
N GLY A 53 15.90 8.83 8.42
CA GLY A 53 15.25 9.57 9.52
C GLY A 53 14.40 10.77 9.05
N LYS A 54 14.34 11.05 7.74
CA LYS A 54 13.62 12.21 7.22
C LYS A 54 12.17 11.88 6.90
N THR A 55 11.25 12.75 7.28
CA THR A 55 9.82 12.67 6.90
C THR A 55 9.59 13.45 5.62
N VAL A 56 9.04 12.77 4.60
CA VAL A 56 8.59 13.46 3.38
C VAL A 56 7.36 14.30 3.73
N PRO A 57 7.35 15.61 3.44
CA PRO A 57 6.25 16.49 3.81
C PRO A 57 4.95 16.13 3.11
N THR A 58 3.82 16.55 3.66
CA THR A 58 2.49 16.40 3.05
C THR A 58 2.47 17.00 1.65
N GLY A 59 1.89 16.28 0.69
CA GLY A 59 1.86 16.71 -0.72
C GLY A 59 3.22 16.75 -1.41
N GLY A 60 4.29 16.33 -0.70
CA GLY A 60 5.64 16.20 -1.22
C GLY A 60 5.94 14.81 -1.77
N ILE A 61 7.11 14.71 -2.36
CA ILE A 61 7.69 13.47 -2.89
C ILE A 61 9.06 13.23 -2.24
N PRO A 62 9.61 12.00 -2.30
CA PRO A 62 10.94 11.71 -1.74
C PRO A 62 12.04 12.69 -2.16
N LEU A 63 11.94 13.27 -3.36
CA LEU A 63 12.88 14.26 -3.87
C LEU A 63 12.95 15.53 -3.02
N ASP A 64 11.85 15.93 -2.37
CA ASP A 64 11.82 17.11 -1.48
C ASP A 64 12.75 16.96 -0.27
N VAL A 65 13.14 15.74 0.07
CA VAL A 65 14.11 15.42 1.13
C VAL A 65 15.42 14.87 0.60
N GLY A 66 15.65 15.02 -0.72
CA GLY A 66 16.88 14.59 -1.39
C GLY A 66 16.98 13.09 -1.66
N CYS A 67 15.85 12.39 -1.77
CA CYS A 67 15.79 10.96 -2.02
C CYS A 67 15.06 10.65 -3.33
N VAL A 68 15.53 9.60 -4.03
CA VAL A 68 14.79 8.97 -5.14
C VAL A 68 14.52 7.52 -4.74
N VAL A 69 13.25 7.13 -4.79
CA VAL A 69 12.83 5.75 -4.49
C VAL A 69 12.32 5.11 -5.78
N SER A 70 12.84 3.95 -6.11
CA SER A 70 12.42 3.17 -7.28
C SER A 70 12.20 1.72 -6.92
N ASN A 71 11.18 1.10 -7.51
CA ASN A 71 11.01 -0.34 -7.42
C ASN A 71 12.16 -1.06 -8.15
N VAL A 72 12.60 -2.20 -7.62
CA VAL A 72 13.70 -2.99 -8.22
C VAL A 72 13.42 -3.37 -9.68
N SER A 73 12.16 -3.69 -10.02
CA SER A 73 11.78 -3.94 -11.42
C SER A 73 11.95 -2.72 -12.31
N THR A 74 11.72 -1.51 -11.77
CA THR A 74 11.93 -0.26 -12.51
C THR A 74 13.43 -0.05 -12.80
N VAL A 75 14.28 -0.30 -11.79
CA VAL A 75 15.74 -0.18 -11.97
C VAL A 75 16.25 -1.20 -12.99
N LEU A 76 15.77 -2.45 -12.94
CA LEU A 76 16.09 -3.46 -13.93
C LEU A 76 15.64 -3.05 -15.34
N ASN A 77 14.42 -2.53 -15.47
CA ASN A 77 13.91 -2.03 -16.75
C ASN A 77 14.70 -0.84 -17.30
N ILE A 78 15.24 0.02 -16.42
CA ILE A 78 16.14 1.11 -16.84
C ILE A 78 17.42 0.54 -17.42
N ALA A 79 18.03 -0.49 -16.76
CA ALA A 79 19.21 -1.15 -17.27
C ALA A 79 18.96 -1.77 -18.65
N HIS A 80 17.88 -2.53 -18.81
CA HIS A 80 17.48 -3.11 -20.10
C HIS A 80 17.24 -2.04 -21.16
N ALA A 81 16.62 -0.91 -20.81
CA ALA A 81 16.39 0.18 -21.75
C ALA A 81 17.69 0.83 -22.23
N MET A 82 18.71 0.91 -21.37
CA MET A 82 20.05 1.36 -21.79
C MET A 82 20.73 0.40 -22.78
N GLU A 83 20.32 -0.87 -22.81
CA GLU A 83 20.75 -1.90 -23.76
C GLU A 83 19.80 -1.98 -24.98
N GLY A 84 18.87 -1.04 -25.11
CA GLY A 84 17.90 -0.98 -26.23
C GLY A 84 16.68 -1.90 -26.09
N THR A 85 16.48 -2.56 -24.94
CA THR A 85 15.35 -3.45 -24.69
C THR A 85 14.20 -2.68 -24.04
N PRO A 86 13.05 -2.51 -24.73
CA PRO A 86 11.90 -1.80 -24.18
C PRO A 86 11.14 -2.65 -23.16
N VAL A 87 10.32 -1.98 -22.31
CA VAL A 87 9.45 -2.65 -21.34
C VAL A 87 8.17 -3.12 -22.02
N THR A 88 8.13 -4.39 -22.40
CA THR A 88 7.00 -5.03 -23.05
C THR A 88 6.25 -6.01 -22.16
N ASP A 89 6.91 -6.52 -21.12
CA ASP A 89 6.41 -7.58 -20.27
C ASP A 89 6.43 -7.20 -18.79
N LYS A 90 5.60 -7.88 -18.02
CA LYS A 90 5.48 -7.71 -16.58
C LYS A 90 5.38 -9.06 -15.88
N LEU A 91 6.14 -9.24 -14.80
CA LEU A 91 5.94 -10.36 -13.89
C LEU A 91 4.70 -10.09 -13.04
N VAL A 92 3.72 -11.00 -13.12
CA VAL A 92 2.44 -10.90 -12.39
C VAL A 92 2.23 -12.19 -11.60
N THR A 93 1.99 -12.05 -10.30
CA THR A 93 1.65 -13.18 -9.43
C THR A 93 0.15 -13.40 -9.43
N VAL A 94 -0.28 -14.60 -9.74
CA VAL A 94 -1.67 -15.06 -9.67
C VAL A 94 -1.82 -15.99 -8.49
N GLY A 95 -2.76 -15.70 -7.59
CA GLY A 95 -2.92 -16.46 -6.36
C GLY A 95 -4.32 -16.36 -5.76
N GLY A 96 -4.44 -16.76 -4.49
CA GLY A 96 -5.73 -16.88 -3.80
C GLY A 96 -6.41 -18.20 -4.14
N ALA A 97 -7.73 -18.21 -4.30
CA ALA A 97 -8.53 -19.39 -4.64
C ALA A 97 -8.40 -19.76 -6.14
N VAL A 98 -7.21 -20.19 -6.55
CA VAL A 98 -6.89 -20.68 -7.90
C VAL A 98 -6.37 -22.10 -7.82
N ALA A 99 -6.49 -22.86 -8.91
CA ALA A 99 -6.05 -24.26 -8.95
C ALA A 99 -4.53 -24.40 -8.72
N ARG A 100 -3.73 -23.45 -9.24
CA ARG A 100 -2.27 -23.48 -9.12
C ARG A 100 -1.73 -22.05 -9.03
N PRO A 101 -1.38 -21.54 -7.85
CA PRO A 101 -0.72 -20.25 -7.72
C PRO A 101 0.59 -20.21 -8.51
N VAL A 102 0.78 -19.12 -9.28
CA VAL A 102 1.92 -19.00 -10.20
C VAL A 102 2.31 -17.54 -10.39
N THR A 103 3.59 -17.30 -10.67
CA THR A 103 4.06 -16.00 -11.19
C THR A 103 4.40 -16.20 -12.67
N VAL A 104 3.78 -15.40 -13.52
CA VAL A 104 3.94 -15.47 -14.98
C VAL A 104 4.56 -14.17 -15.51
N SER A 105 5.33 -14.28 -16.59
CA SER A 105 5.67 -13.13 -17.42
C SER A 105 4.56 -12.94 -18.44
N ALA A 106 3.91 -11.78 -18.41
CA ALA A 106 2.80 -11.45 -19.28
C ALA A 106 3.07 -10.16 -20.02
N SER A 107 2.81 -10.13 -21.32
CA SER A 107 2.95 -8.92 -22.13
C SER A 107 1.93 -7.86 -21.66
N ILE A 108 2.35 -6.61 -21.65
CA ILE A 108 1.47 -5.47 -21.38
C ILE A 108 0.34 -5.48 -22.42
N GLY A 109 -0.90 -5.34 -21.95
CA GLY A 109 -2.08 -5.49 -22.81
C GLY A 109 -2.76 -6.88 -22.72
N THR A 110 -2.11 -7.89 -22.14
CA THR A 110 -2.72 -9.21 -21.94
C THR A 110 -3.96 -9.09 -21.04
N PRO A 111 -5.12 -9.66 -21.40
CA PRO A 111 -6.29 -9.68 -20.54
C PRO A 111 -6.05 -10.45 -19.25
N LEU A 112 -6.64 -10.01 -18.14
CA LEU A 112 -6.52 -10.67 -16.83
C LEU A 112 -7.06 -12.09 -16.84
N SER A 113 -8.05 -12.40 -17.71
CA SER A 113 -8.56 -13.76 -17.91
C SER A 113 -7.45 -14.75 -18.31
N LYS A 114 -6.50 -14.32 -19.16
CA LYS A 114 -5.38 -15.17 -19.56
C LYS A 114 -4.42 -15.48 -18.43
N LEU A 115 -4.25 -14.53 -17.49
CA LEU A 115 -3.47 -14.79 -16.28
C LEU A 115 -4.16 -15.85 -15.40
N LEU A 116 -5.49 -15.76 -15.28
CA LEU A 116 -6.28 -16.72 -14.53
C LEU A 116 -6.23 -18.12 -15.16
N ASP A 117 -6.31 -18.20 -16.51
CA ASP A 117 -6.15 -19.46 -17.25
C ASP A 117 -4.80 -20.12 -16.96
N ALA A 118 -3.70 -19.35 -16.93
CA ALA A 118 -2.36 -19.83 -16.59
C ALA A 118 -2.27 -20.43 -15.18
N ALA A 119 -3.11 -19.95 -14.26
CA ALA A 119 -3.24 -20.46 -12.89
C ALA A 119 -4.24 -21.63 -12.77
N GLY A 120 -4.81 -22.11 -13.88
CA GLY A 120 -5.77 -23.21 -13.91
C GLY A 120 -7.21 -22.81 -13.53
N GLY A 121 -7.53 -21.51 -13.55
CA GLY A 121 -8.84 -20.99 -13.21
C GLY A 121 -9.06 -20.75 -11.71
N ALA A 122 -10.16 -20.07 -11.41
CA ALA A 122 -10.60 -19.85 -10.03
C ALA A 122 -11.34 -21.08 -9.48
N ILE A 123 -11.21 -21.32 -8.18
CA ILE A 123 -11.92 -22.37 -7.45
C ILE A 123 -13.15 -21.77 -6.77
N GLY A 124 -14.33 -22.15 -7.22
CA GLY A 124 -15.61 -21.67 -6.68
C GLY A 124 -16.01 -20.27 -7.17
N ASP A 125 -17.00 -19.67 -6.52
CA ASP A 125 -17.49 -18.34 -6.85
C ASP A 125 -16.56 -17.27 -6.24
N CYS A 126 -15.80 -16.61 -7.11
CA CYS A 126 -14.77 -15.62 -6.73
C CYS A 126 -15.06 -14.25 -7.32
N THR A 127 -14.57 -13.24 -6.64
CA THR A 127 -14.22 -11.92 -7.17
C THR A 127 -12.71 -11.78 -7.20
N PHE A 128 -12.18 -10.76 -7.84
CA PHE A 128 -10.74 -10.63 -8.05
C PHE A 128 -10.20 -9.34 -7.45
N ILE A 129 -8.95 -9.39 -6.97
CA ILE A 129 -8.21 -8.19 -6.56
C ILE A 129 -7.03 -8.03 -7.52
N VAL A 130 -6.99 -6.88 -8.21
CA VAL A 130 -5.83 -6.47 -9.00
C VAL A 130 -4.86 -5.73 -8.09
N GLY A 131 -3.69 -6.33 -7.86
CA GLY A 131 -2.69 -5.86 -6.90
C GLY A 131 -2.63 -6.68 -5.62
N GLY A 132 -2.13 -6.09 -4.53
CA GLY A 132 -2.03 -6.76 -3.24
C GLY A 132 -3.36 -6.78 -2.47
N PRO A 133 -3.53 -7.67 -1.47
CA PRO A 133 -4.80 -7.87 -0.78
C PRO A 133 -5.33 -6.61 -0.07
N LEU A 134 -4.45 -5.76 0.45
CA LEU A 134 -4.87 -4.56 1.18
C LEU A 134 -5.10 -3.35 0.27
N MET A 135 -4.17 -3.05 -0.64
CA MET A 135 -4.23 -1.85 -1.49
C MET A 135 -4.85 -2.12 -2.87
N GLY A 136 -4.87 -3.38 -3.33
CA GLY A 136 -5.44 -3.75 -4.63
C GLY A 136 -6.93 -3.45 -4.73
N LYS A 137 -7.43 -3.32 -5.94
CA LYS A 137 -8.84 -2.99 -6.23
C LYS A 137 -9.63 -4.24 -6.59
N LEU A 138 -10.86 -4.35 -6.07
CA LEU A 138 -11.81 -5.38 -6.46
C LEU A 138 -12.27 -5.16 -7.91
N THR A 139 -12.39 -6.26 -8.65
CA THR A 139 -12.99 -6.28 -9.98
C THR A 139 -13.61 -7.63 -10.27
N ASP A 140 -14.69 -7.65 -11.04
CA ASP A 140 -15.22 -8.84 -11.68
C ASP A 140 -14.94 -8.83 -13.20
N ASP A 141 -14.39 -7.72 -13.70
CA ASP A 141 -14.05 -7.55 -15.10
C ASP A 141 -12.64 -8.06 -15.36
N LEU A 142 -12.56 -9.28 -15.90
CA LEU A 142 -11.32 -9.93 -16.33
C LEU A 142 -10.90 -9.57 -17.77
N SER A 143 -11.68 -8.73 -18.47
CA SER A 143 -11.28 -8.19 -19.78
C SER A 143 -10.24 -7.07 -19.66
N GLN A 144 -10.08 -6.50 -18.46
CA GLN A 144 -9.03 -5.52 -18.16
C GLN A 144 -7.66 -6.09 -18.50
N SER A 145 -6.77 -5.22 -18.97
CA SER A 145 -5.45 -5.62 -19.43
C SER A 145 -4.37 -5.45 -18.35
N VAL A 146 -3.34 -6.27 -18.44
CA VAL A 146 -2.08 -6.09 -17.73
C VAL A 146 -1.47 -4.75 -18.11
N THR A 147 -1.10 -3.97 -17.10
CA THR A 147 -0.42 -2.67 -17.24
C THR A 147 0.97 -2.73 -16.62
N LYS A 148 1.78 -1.69 -16.81
CA LYS A 148 3.10 -1.57 -16.17
C LYS A 148 3.03 -1.61 -14.64
N THR A 149 1.88 -1.32 -14.04
CA THR A 149 1.65 -1.32 -12.60
C THR A 149 0.98 -2.59 -12.06
N THR A 150 0.53 -3.50 -12.93
CA THR A 150 -0.10 -4.75 -12.51
C THR A 150 0.94 -5.69 -11.94
N GLY A 151 0.91 -5.92 -10.62
CA GLY A 151 1.85 -6.80 -9.91
C GLY A 151 1.24 -8.11 -9.43
N GLY A 152 -0.09 -8.22 -9.42
CA GLY A 152 -0.79 -9.41 -8.96
C GLY A 152 -2.25 -9.46 -9.35
N LEU A 153 -2.79 -10.67 -9.40
CA LEU A 153 -4.20 -10.99 -9.55
C LEU A 153 -4.57 -12.05 -8.51
N LEU A 154 -5.48 -11.72 -7.60
CA LEU A 154 -5.90 -12.62 -6.52
C LEU A 154 -7.36 -12.99 -6.71
N ALA A 155 -7.66 -14.28 -6.82
CA ALA A 155 -9.02 -14.80 -6.78
C ALA A 155 -9.46 -14.93 -5.31
N ILE A 156 -10.55 -14.27 -4.92
CA ILE A 156 -11.03 -14.23 -3.56
C ILE A 156 -12.49 -14.74 -3.53
N PRO A 157 -12.82 -15.73 -2.68
CA PRO A 157 -14.21 -16.15 -2.51
C PRO A 157 -15.12 -14.96 -2.18
N ARG A 158 -16.29 -14.85 -2.81
CA ARG A 158 -17.17 -13.67 -2.64
C ARG A 158 -17.63 -13.44 -1.20
N ASN A 159 -17.72 -14.51 -0.41
CA ASN A 159 -18.09 -14.45 1.00
C ASN A 159 -16.92 -14.13 1.94
N HIS A 160 -15.70 -13.98 1.42
CA HIS A 160 -14.52 -13.70 2.23
C HIS A 160 -14.61 -12.31 2.90
N PRO A 161 -14.23 -12.15 4.18
CA PRO A 161 -14.34 -10.88 4.91
C PRO A 161 -13.62 -9.70 4.23
N ILE A 162 -12.53 -9.95 3.50
CA ILE A 162 -11.80 -8.90 2.77
C ILE A 162 -12.68 -8.21 1.72
N VAL A 163 -13.59 -8.96 1.06
CA VAL A 163 -14.51 -8.42 0.06
C VAL A 163 -15.45 -7.42 0.71
N ALA A 164 -16.08 -7.81 1.82
CA ALA A 164 -16.97 -6.92 2.57
C ALA A 164 -16.25 -5.65 3.07
N LYS A 165 -15.00 -5.78 3.51
CA LYS A 165 -14.18 -4.63 3.96
C LYS A 165 -13.76 -3.71 2.81
N LYS A 166 -13.62 -4.21 1.59
CA LYS A 166 -13.29 -3.42 0.39
C LYS A 166 -14.50 -2.78 -0.28
N THR A 167 -15.67 -3.40 -0.14
CA THR A 167 -16.92 -2.89 -0.74
C THR A 167 -17.45 -1.71 0.06
N THR A 168 -17.82 -0.63 -0.62
CA THR A 168 -18.49 0.53 0.00
C THR A 168 -20.01 0.32 0.04
N SER A 169 -20.66 0.81 1.09
CA SER A 169 -22.12 0.77 1.24
C SER A 169 -22.66 2.11 1.75
N PRO A 170 -23.85 2.53 1.32
CA PRO A 170 -24.55 3.67 1.93
C PRO A 170 -24.77 3.49 3.46
N ARG A 171 -24.86 2.24 3.92
CA ARG A 171 -25.01 1.90 5.33
C ARG A 171 -23.76 2.15 6.17
N ASP A 172 -22.56 2.31 5.55
CA ASP A 172 -21.30 2.49 6.28
C ASP A 172 -21.34 3.69 7.24
N ALA A 173 -22.00 4.79 6.85
CA ALA A 173 -22.17 5.97 7.71
C ALA A 173 -23.08 5.68 8.93
N VAL A 174 -24.16 4.93 8.71
CA VAL A 174 -25.10 4.55 9.79
C VAL A 174 -24.41 3.61 10.78
N ILE A 175 -23.69 2.60 10.27
CA ILE A 175 -22.94 1.67 11.10
C ILE A 175 -21.83 2.42 11.85
N ALA A 176 -21.14 3.36 11.21
CA ALA A 176 -20.11 4.18 11.85
C ALA A 176 -20.69 5.02 13.00
N ARG A 177 -21.89 5.60 12.81
CA ARG A 177 -22.58 6.37 13.86
C ARG A 177 -22.93 5.50 15.07
N ALA A 178 -23.37 4.26 14.84
CA ALA A 178 -23.77 3.36 15.92
C ALA A 178 -22.59 2.73 16.66
N ALA A 179 -21.47 2.42 15.95
CA ALA A 179 -20.43 1.57 16.49
C ALA A 179 -19.06 2.26 16.71
N CYS A 180 -18.80 3.44 16.12
CA CYS A 180 -17.51 4.09 16.27
C CYS A 180 -17.37 4.79 17.63
N SER A 181 -16.64 4.18 18.55
CA SER A 181 -16.38 4.72 19.89
C SER A 181 -15.31 5.84 19.93
N GLN A 182 -14.75 6.23 18.77
CA GLN A 182 -13.63 7.20 18.68
C GLN A 182 -12.38 6.81 19.48
N CYS A 183 -12.11 5.50 19.63
CA CYS A 183 -10.97 4.97 20.38
C CYS A 183 -9.60 5.33 19.79
N SER A 184 -9.56 5.92 18.60
CA SER A 184 -8.37 6.35 17.84
C SER A 184 -7.34 5.27 17.47
N MET A 185 -7.60 3.98 17.65
CA MET A 185 -6.67 2.90 17.28
C MET A 185 -6.26 2.96 15.81
N CYS A 186 -7.18 3.34 14.91
CA CYS A 186 -6.90 3.55 13.50
C CYS A 186 -5.87 4.67 13.23
N THR A 187 -5.75 5.65 14.14
CA THR A 187 -4.73 6.70 14.10
C THR A 187 -3.44 6.25 14.75
N GLN A 188 -3.51 5.60 15.90
CA GLN A 188 -2.32 5.14 16.63
C GLN A 188 -1.50 4.12 15.83
N LEU A 189 -2.16 3.25 15.05
CA LEU A 189 -1.51 2.27 14.20
C LEU A 189 -1.22 2.78 12.78
N CYS A 190 -1.50 4.05 12.49
CA CYS A 190 -1.23 4.62 11.18
C CYS A 190 0.28 4.84 10.98
N PRO A 191 0.90 4.21 9.95
CA PRO A 191 2.34 4.37 9.72
C PRO A 191 2.72 5.80 9.35
N ARG A 192 1.84 6.54 8.67
CA ARG A 192 2.06 7.94 8.31
C ARG A 192 1.98 8.86 9.54
N ASN A 193 1.05 8.58 10.47
CA ASN A 193 0.98 9.31 11.74
C ASN A 193 2.27 9.11 12.54
N ALA A 194 2.77 7.88 12.60
CA ALA A 194 4.00 7.56 13.33
C ALA A 194 5.26 8.24 12.77
N MET A 195 5.25 8.66 11.50
CA MET A 195 6.36 9.40 10.87
C MET A 195 6.25 10.92 11.01
N GLY A 196 5.32 11.42 11.84
CA GLY A 196 5.15 12.86 12.05
C GLY A 196 4.14 13.52 11.10
N LEU A 197 3.42 12.77 10.27
CA LEU A 197 2.33 13.28 9.45
C LEU A 197 1.00 13.18 10.21
N ASN A 198 0.22 14.26 10.26
CA ASN A 198 -0.99 14.34 11.09
C ASN A 198 -2.19 13.58 10.50
N VAL A 199 -2.00 12.29 10.19
CA VAL A 199 -3.04 11.41 9.61
C VAL A 199 -3.92 10.86 10.73
N GLN A 200 -5.20 11.24 10.75
CA GLN A 200 -6.14 10.95 11.81
C GLN A 200 -7.42 10.27 11.30
N PRO A 201 -7.39 8.97 10.91
CA PRO A 201 -8.56 8.30 10.36
C PRO A 201 -9.79 8.28 11.29
N HIS A 202 -9.62 8.33 12.63
CA HIS A 202 -10.73 8.42 13.56
C HIS A 202 -11.56 9.69 13.38
N LYS A 203 -10.94 10.81 12.98
CA LYS A 203 -11.67 12.06 12.70
C LYS A 203 -12.45 11.98 11.38
N ALA A 204 -11.87 11.37 10.35
CA ALA A 204 -12.61 11.08 9.11
C ALA A 204 -13.82 10.16 9.39
N MET A 205 -13.67 9.17 10.28
CA MET A 205 -14.81 8.35 10.74
C MET A 205 -15.87 9.16 11.47
N ARG A 206 -15.48 10.15 12.29
CA ARG A 206 -16.41 11.04 12.98
C ARG A 206 -17.17 11.91 12.00
N ALA A 207 -16.50 12.47 11.00
CA ALA A 207 -17.14 13.23 9.94
C ALA A 207 -18.14 12.39 9.15
N LEU A 208 -17.75 11.16 8.76
CA LEU A 208 -18.63 10.21 8.07
C LEU A 208 -19.88 9.88 8.92
N ALA A 209 -19.69 9.60 10.21
CA ALA A 209 -20.77 9.23 11.12
C ALA A 209 -21.77 10.37 11.37
N SER A 210 -21.31 11.61 11.48
CA SER A 210 -22.14 12.79 11.74
C SER A 210 -22.73 13.43 10.46
N GLY A 211 -22.14 13.13 9.28
CA GLY A 211 -22.43 13.85 8.06
C GLY A 211 -21.85 15.28 8.03
N ASN A 212 -20.96 15.62 8.97
CA ASN A 212 -20.37 16.95 9.09
C ASN A 212 -18.88 16.93 8.72
N ASP A 213 -18.54 17.47 7.56
CA ASP A 213 -17.19 17.48 7.02
C ASP A 213 -16.22 18.38 7.79
N THR A 214 -16.69 19.34 8.59
CA THR A 214 -15.82 20.18 9.42
C THR A 214 -15.06 19.35 10.48
N LEU A 215 -15.52 18.12 10.72
CA LEU A 215 -14.94 17.19 11.70
C LEU A 215 -13.86 16.27 11.13
N ILE A 216 -13.48 16.38 9.85
CA ILE A 216 -12.47 15.54 9.21
C ILE A 216 -11.07 15.68 9.83
N GLY A 217 -10.86 16.71 10.62
CA GLY A 217 -9.57 17.02 11.25
C GLY A 217 -8.65 17.79 10.30
N ASP A 218 -7.38 17.43 10.30
CA ASP A 218 -6.37 18.12 9.50
C ASP A 218 -6.47 17.74 8.03
N VAL A 219 -6.72 18.74 7.18
CA VAL A 219 -6.80 18.57 5.72
C VAL A 219 -5.49 17.99 5.17
N ASN A 220 -4.34 18.46 5.62
CA ASN A 220 -3.05 17.92 5.22
C ASN A 220 -2.90 16.45 5.61
N GLY A 221 -3.39 16.07 6.79
CA GLY A 221 -3.43 14.67 7.23
C GLY A 221 -4.27 13.79 6.31
N ILE A 222 -5.38 14.29 5.76
CA ILE A 222 -6.18 13.55 4.77
C ILE A 222 -5.37 13.26 3.51
N PHE A 223 -4.64 14.27 2.99
CA PHE A 223 -3.80 14.10 1.79
C PHE A 223 -2.59 13.19 2.01
N SER A 224 -2.07 13.14 3.22
CA SER A 224 -0.93 12.28 3.59
C SER A 224 -1.27 10.78 3.68
N CYS A 225 -2.55 10.41 3.65
CA CYS A 225 -2.96 9.02 3.67
C CYS A 225 -2.48 8.29 2.40
N CYS A 226 -1.70 7.20 2.58
CA CYS A 226 -1.19 6.36 1.49
C CYS A 226 -2.10 5.19 1.13
N ASP A 227 -3.29 5.13 1.69
CA ASP A 227 -4.30 4.10 1.39
C ASP A 227 -3.85 2.65 1.67
N CYS A 228 -2.97 2.46 2.63
CA CYS A 228 -2.43 1.15 2.97
C CYS A 228 -3.46 0.16 3.57
N GLY A 229 -4.63 0.64 3.98
CA GLY A 229 -5.71 -0.20 4.50
C GLY A 229 -5.57 -0.66 5.97
N LEU A 230 -4.43 -0.48 6.64
CA LEU A 230 -4.19 -0.95 8.02
C LEU A 230 -5.29 -0.55 8.99
N CYS A 231 -5.77 0.69 8.90
CA CYS A 231 -6.80 1.21 9.78
C CYS A 231 -8.14 0.44 9.67
N THR A 232 -8.46 -0.11 8.50
CA THR A 232 -9.66 -0.92 8.25
C THR A 232 -9.43 -2.41 8.51
N PHE A 233 -8.35 -2.96 7.98
CA PHE A 233 -8.14 -4.41 8.01
C PHE A 233 -7.61 -4.90 9.34
N PHE A 234 -6.87 -4.07 10.06
CA PHE A 234 -6.22 -4.47 11.30
C PHE A 234 -6.64 -3.63 12.52
N ALA A 235 -6.60 -2.29 12.45
CA ALA A 235 -6.70 -1.45 13.63
C ALA A 235 -8.13 -1.32 14.18
N CYS A 236 -9.16 -1.39 13.33
CA CYS A 236 -10.54 -1.22 13.78
C CYS A 236 -11.11 -2.50 14.38
N ASN A 237 -11.25 -2.56 15.69
CA ASN A 237 -11.84 -3.70 16.39
C ASN A 237 -13.36 -3.87 16.16
N PHE A 238 -14.02 -2.80 15.69
CA PHE A 238 -15.46 -2.80 15.38
C PHE A 238 -15.77 -3.17 13.93
N GLY A 239 -14.78 -3.59 13.14
CA GLY A 239 -14.96 -3.95 11.74
C GLY A 239 -15.37 -2.81 10.81
N LEU A 240 -15.23 -1.55 11.26
CA LEU A 240 -15.53 -0.37 10.46
C LEU A 240 -14.46 -0.13 9.39
N LYS A 241 -14.70 0.86 8.52
CA LYS A 241 -13.89 1.13 7.34
C LYS A 241 -13.22 2.52 7.36
N PRO A 242 -12.30 2.81 8.32
CA PRO A 242 -11.66 4.13 8.41
C PRO A 242 -10.89 4.52 7.16
N ASN A 243 -10.31 3.55 6.43
CA ASN A 243 -9.64 3.80 5.17
C ASN A 243 -10.59 4.42 4.14
N GLN A 244 -11.79 3.88 4.00
CA GLN A 244 -12.79 4.40 3.06
C GLN A 244 -13.30 5.78 3.48
N ALA A 245 -13.40 6.06 4.78
CA ALA A 245 -13.73 7.39 5.27
C ALA A 245 -12.64 8.42 4.89
N MET A 246 -11.37 8.04 5.00
CA MET A 246 -10.24 8.86 4.55
C MET A 246 -10.29 9.14 3.05
N GLN A 247 -10.58 8.12 2.24
CA GLN A 247 -10.67 8.27 0.78
C GLN A 247 -11.85 9.13 0.36
N ARG A 248 -13.02 8.97 0.97
CA ARG A 248 -14.18 9.84 0.74
C ARG A 248 -13.85 11.30 1.05
N ALA A 249 -13.22 11.56 2.21
CA ALA A 249 -12.79 12.90 2.58
C ALA A 249 -11.78 13.47 1.59
N LYS A 250 -10.79 12.67 1.17
CA LYS A 250 -9.79 13.07 0.17
C LYS A 250 -10.43 13.42 -1.18
N ALA A 251 -11.30 12.55 -1.70
CA ALA A 251 -11.99 12.77 -2.96
C ALA A 251 -12.85 14.05 -2.93
N LYS A 252 -13.55 14.28 -1.81
CA LYS A 252 -14.35 15.50 -1.63
C LYS A 252 -13.49 16.76 -1.62
N LEU A 253 -12.39 16.78 -0.88
CA LEU A 253 -11.46 17.91 -0.86
C LEU A 253 -10.88 18.18 -2.26
N GLN A 254 -10.51 17.13 -2.97
CA GLN A 254 -10.00 17.24 -4.35
C GLN A 254 -11.06 17.82 -5.31
N SER A 255 -12.33 17.41 -5.20
CA SER A 255 -13.42 17.96 -6.01
C SER A 255 -13.69 19.43 -5.73
N GLN A 256 -13.33 19.91 -4.53
CA GLN A 256 -13.40 21.32 -4.12
C GLN A 256 -12.15 22.13 -4.51
N GLY A 257 -11.18 21.53 -5.20
CA GLY A 257 -9.92 22.17 -5.60
C GLY A 257 -8.94 22.39 -4.45
N VAL A 258 -9.19 21.80 -3.28
CA VAL A 258 -8.29 21.91 -2.12
C VAL A 258 -7.00 21.14 -2.39
N LYS A 259 -5.86 21.77 -2.13
CA LYS A 259 -4.52 21.19 -2.29
C LYS A 259 -3.82 21.10 -0.93
N PRO A 260 -2.95 20.08 -0.73
CA PRO A 260 -2.15 20.01 0.50
C PRO A 260 -1.08 21.11 0.53
N VAL A 261 -0.75 21.55 1.73
CA VAL A 261 0.41 22.43 1.98
C VAL A 261 1.60 21.53 2.35
N LYS A 262 2.77 21.80 1.76
CA LYS A 262 4.00 21.04 2.06
C LYS A 262 4.49 21.39 3.47
N GLU A 263 4.17 20.53 4.44
CA GLU A 263 4.57 20.71 5.84
C GLU A 263 4.70 19.38 6.58
N VAL A 264 5.46 19.39 7.67
CA VAL A 264 5.45 18.36 8.72
C VAL A 264 5.08 19.09 10.01
N LYS A 265 3.91 18.74 10.59
CA LYS A 265 3.37 19.51 11.75
C LYS A 265 3.99 19.15 13.09
N PHE A 266 4.57 17.97 13.20
CA PHE A 266 5.19 17.50 14.43
C PHE A 266 6.33 16.53 14.14
N GLU A 267 7.25 16.45 15.08
CA GLU A 267 8.36 15.51 15.02
C GLU A 267 7.87 14.06 15.08
N PRO A 268 8.52 13.14 14.35
CA PRO A 268 8.24 11.72 14.47
C PRO A 268 8.44 11.25 15.91
N ASP A 269 7.47 10.57 16.46
CA ASP A 269 7.64 9.99 17.79
C ASP A 269 8.58 8.77 17.75
N GLY A 270 9.33 8.56 18.83
CA GLY A 270 10.22 7.39 18.96
C GLY A 270 9.48 6.04 18.94
N GLY A 271 8.15 6.07 18.97
CA GLY A 271 7.28 4.91 18.90
C GLY A 271 7.08 4.36 17.50
N PHE A 272 7.63 4.98 16.45
CA PHE A 272 7.46 4.48 15.08
C PHE A 272 7.83 2.99 14.93
N ALA A 273 8.95 2.58 15.47
CA ALA A 273 9.37 1.18 15.43
C ALA A 273 8.39 0.25 16.18
N ASN A 274 7.83 0.72 17.29
CA ASN A 274 6.87 -0.04 18.11
C ASN A 274 5.48 -0.13 17.48
N LYS A 275 5.14 0.82 16.59
CA LYS A 275 3.87 0.82 15.84
C LYS A 275 3.93 -0.01 14.55
N ARG A 276 5.07 -0.61 14.24
CA ARG A 276 5.22 -1.50 13.08
C ARG A 276 4.42 -2.78 13.31
N LEU A 277 3.61 -3.12 12.31
CA LEU A 277 2.80 -4.32 12.35
C LEU A 277 3.53 -5.46 11.64
N PRO A 278 3.92 -6.54 12.35
CA PRO A 278 4.50 -7.72 11.72
C PRO A 278 3.58 -8.32 10.67
N THR A 279 4.14 -8.69 9.51
CA THR A 279 3.36 -9.19 8.37
C THR A 279 2.56 -10.44 8.72
N ASN A 280 3.12 -11.35 9.52
CA ASN A 280 2.42 -12.57 9.96
C ASN A 280 1.14 -12.27 10.77
N ARG A 281 1.15 -11.25 11.63
CA ARG A 281 -0.05 -10.83 12.38
C ARG A 281 -1.11 -10.23 11.47
N LEU A 282 -0.68 -9.57 10.38
CA LEU A 282 -1.60 -9.03 9.40
C LEU A 282 -2.27 -10.15 8.62
N LEU A 283 -1.49 -11.13 8.14
CA LEU A 283 -1.99 -12.29 7.41
C LEU A 283 -2.99 -13.09 8.24
N TYR A 284 -2.69 -13.33 9.53
CA TYR A 284 -3.61 -14.02 10.45
C TYR A 284 -5.01 -13.36 10.55
N ARG A 285 -5.15 -12.07 10.31
CA ARG A 285 -6.46 -11.38 10.28
C ARG A 285 -7.11 -11.31 8.91
N LEU A 286 -6.41 -11.72 7.88
CA LEU A 286 -6.91 -11.78 6.51
C LEU A 286 -7.38 -13.18 6.12
N ASP A 287 -6.86 -14.21 6.83
CA ASP A 287 -7.31 -15.59 6.73
C ASP A 287 -8.67 -15.78 7.45
#